data_2a076c6590008b631c6376a9c4ca83e7
#
_entry.id   2a076c6590008b631c6376a9c4ca83e7
#
_cell.length_a   1.000
_cell.length_b   1.000
_cell.length_c   1.000
_cell.angle_alpha   90.00
_cell.angle_beta   90.00
_cell.angle_gamma   90.00
#
_symmetry.space_group_name_H-M   'P 1'
#
loop_
_entity.id
_entity.type
_entity.pdbx_description
1 polymer ?
#
loop_
_entity_poly.entity_id
_entity_poly.type
_entity_poly.pdbx_seq_one_letter_code
_entity_poly.pdbx_strand_id
1 'polypeptide(L)'
;MNQHFLQSSAWEKFQQSLGRKVFHNRGEGWEYFAILERGTGNSRLYCPFGPTAINEEALRLALKDLAELGKKLGVTFLRVGPIKPTSSKILSDEHWKKATYVHLQPEHTHIINLQQPEEEIVASMAQPVRNCYRNYHKKGVTIHQSQNPEDIKYFLELLHEVAKRTGMSPHPDSYFHKQAGSLLPSKDASFWYATYDNKVIATALFFDSKTTRIYAHAAANSTPEYRKLNAGTALLTEAIIDAKHRQMEKVDLYGIAPENAPKNHPWAGFTKFKRSFGGEDVYSGLTWELPLKPLQYWLYRAYQTIRK
;
A
#
# COMPACT_ATOMS: atom_id res chain seq x y z
N MET A 1 18.26 7.33 -4.98
CA MET A 1 16.96 7.85 -4.45
C MET A 1 16.21 6.71 -3.81
N ASN A 2 15.63 6.91 -2.63
CA ASN A 2 14.84 5.87 -1.96
C ASN A 2 13.41 5.91 -2.54
N GLN A 3 13.13 5.02 -3.49
CA GLN A 3 11.91 4.99 -4.28
C GLN A 3 10.85 4.12 -3.60
N HIS A 4 9.60 4.59 -3.54
CA HIS A 4 8.49 3.78 -3.04
C HIS A 4 8.21 2.61 -3.99
N PHE A 5 7.76 1.45 -3.47
CA PHE A 5 7.48 0.25 -4.27
C PHE A 5 6.54 0.54 -5.47
N LEU A 6 5.53 1.39 -5.28
CA LEU A 6 4.59 1.77 -6.34
C LEU A 6 5.21 2.66 -7.44
N GLN A 7 6.49 3.02 -7.32
CA GLN A 7 7.28 3.68 -8.36
C GLN A 7 8.33 2.73 -8.97
N SER A 8 8.39 1.47 -8.53
CA SER A 8 9.39 0.49 -9.00
C SER A 8 9.04 -0.11 -10.36
N SER A 9 10.06 -0.66 -11.03
CA SER A 9 9.89 -1.43 -12.26
C SER A 9 9.04 -2.70 -12.08
N ALA A 10 9.05 -3.30 -10.89
CA ALA A 10 8.19 -4.42 -10.56
C ALA A 10 6.71 -4.02 -10.59
N TRP A 11 6.38 -2.89 -9.97
CA TRP A 11 5.02 -2.35 -10.01
C TRP A 11 4.60 -1.94 -11.42
N GLU A 12 5.50 -1.36 -12.21
CA GLU A 12 5.27 -1.03 -13.60
C GLU A 12 4.87 -2.27 -14.42
N LYS A 13 5.65 -3.36 -14.34
CA LYS A 13 5.34 -4.63 -15.01
C LYS A 13 3.97 -5.17 -14.62
N PHE A 14 3.64 -5.12 -13.33
CA PHE A 14 2.31 -5.51 -12.87
C PHE A 14 1.22 -4.64 -13.49
N GLN A 15 1.36 -3.31 -13.53
CA GLN A 15 0.38 -2.43 -14.16
C GLN A 15 0.21 -2.71 -15.67
N GLN A 16 1.30 -3.01 -16.36
CA GLN A 16 1.28 -3.43 -17.77
C GLN A 16 0.54 -4.77 -17.95
N SER A 17 0.72 -5.73 -17.05
CA SER A 17 -0.01 -7.02 -17.08
C SER A 17 -1.53 -6.83 -16.93
N LEU A 18 -1.99 -5.75 -16.29
CA LEU A 18 -3.39 -5.36 -16.22
C LEU A 18 -3.91 -4.72 -17.53
N GLY A 19 -3.06 -4.55 -18.55
CA GLY A 19 -3.39 -3.84 -19.78
C GLY A 19 -3.39 -2.33 -19.64
N ARG A 20 -2.85 -1.78 -18.55
CA ARG A 20 -2.80 -0.33 -18.34
C ARG A 20 -1.67 0.29 -19.14
N LYS A 21 -1.93 1.46 -19.71
CA LYS A 21 -0.90 2.26 -20.37
C LYS A 21 -0.12 3.02 -19.29
N VAL A 22 1.20 2.83 -19.30
CA VAL A 22 2.12 3.38 -18.30
C VAL A 22 3.19 4.21 -18.97
N PHE A 23 3.77 5.14 -18.22
CA PHE A 23 4.82 6.05 -18.65
C PHE A 23 5.89 6.13 -17.58
N HIS A 24 7.13 6.02 -17.98
CA HIS A 24 8.27 6.13 -17.10
C HIS A 24 9.22 7.17 -17.69
N ASN A 25 9.40 8.31 -17.02
CA ASN A 25 10.32 9.37 -17.41
C ASN A 25 11.30 9.65 -16.29
N ARG A 26 12.49 10.07 -16.68
CA ARG A 26 13.57 10.45 -15.78
C ARG A 26 14.37 11.62 -16.35
N GLY A 27 14.92 12.43 -15.45
CA GLY A 27 15.85 13.52 -15.77
C GLY A 27 16.92 13.62 -14.69
N GLU A 28 17.66 14.72 -14.70
CA GLU A 28 18.69 14.95 -13.70
C GLU A 28 18.06 15.10 -12.31
N GLY A 29 18.34 14.12 -11.43
CA GLY A 29 17.86 14.12 -10.05
C GLY A 29 16.39 13.82 -9.84
N TRP A 30 15.64 13.37 -10.87
CA TRP A 30 14.24 12.99 -10.72
C TRP A 30 13.85 11.82 -11.64
N GLU A 31 12.83 11.10 -11.21
CA GLU A 31 12.15 10.09 -12.01
C GLU A 31 10.69 9.95 -11.56
N TYR A 32 9.83 9.48 -12.46
CA TYR A 32 8.49 9.05 -12.10
C TYR A 32 7.99 7.91 -12.99
N PHE A 33 7.12 7.14 -12.41
CA PHE A 33 6.23 6.20 -13.07
C PHE A 33 4.79 6.72 -12.96
N ALA A 34 4.07 6.79 -14.07
CA ALA A 34 2.68 7.25 -14.11
C ALA A 34 1.78 6.32 -14.91
N ILE A 35 0.56 6.15 -14.46
CA ILE A 35 -0.46 5.29 -15.04
C ILE A 35 -1.53 6.14 -15.71
N LEU A 36 -1.84 5.86 -16.98
CA LEU A 36 -2.99 6.46 -17.64
C LEU A 36 -4.26 5.73 -17.20
N GLU A 37 -5.08 6.42 -16.44
CA GLU A 37 -6.39 5.93 -16.03
C GLU A 37 -7.49 6.65 -16.79
N ARG A 38 -8.46 5.88 -17.29
CA ARG A 38 -9.62 6.40 -18.03
C ARG A 38 -10.90 5.99 -17.30
N GLY A 39 -11.79 6.94 -17.10
CA GLY A 39 -13.11 6.73 -16.55
C GLY A 39 -14.16 7.40 -17.43
N THR A 40 -15.44 7.23 -17.11
CA THR A 40 -16.52 7.86 -17.85
C THR A 40 -16.42 9.39 -17.76
N GLY A 41 -16.19 10.05 -18.91
CA GLY A 41 -16.09 11.50 -19.02
C GLY A 41 -14.80 12.14 -18.46
N ASN A 42 -13.84 11.36 -17.99
CA ASN A 42 -12.57 11.87 -17.51
C ASN A 42 -11.40 10.92 -17.78
N SER A 43 -10.19 11.47 -17.76
CA SER A 43 -8.95 10.71 -17.80
C SER A 43 -7.88 11.40 -16.97
N ARG A 44 -6.94 10.62 -16.44
CA ARG A 44 -5.85 11.17 -15.64
C ARG A 44 -4.56 10.40 -15.81
N LEU A 45 -3.44 11.08 -15.64
CA LEU A 45 -2.17 10.45 -15.32
C LEU A 45 -2.04 10.40 -13.81
N TYR A 46 -1.89 9.22 -13.26
CA TYR A 46 -1.71 8.98 -11.84
C TYR A 46 -0.29 8.51 -11.54
N CYS A 47 0.41 9.27 -10.70
CA CYS A 47 1.77 9.00 -10.24
C CYS A 47 1.72 8.66 -8.73
N PRO A 48 1.53 7.38 -8.35
CA PRO A 48 1.40 6.99 -6.95
C PRO A 48 2.73 7.12 -6.22
N PHE A 49 2.76 7.79 -5.06
CA PHE A 49 3.97 8.04 -4.27
C PHE A 49 5.14 8.69 -5.06
N GLY A 50 4.83 9.42 -6.09
CA GLY A 50 5.81 10.10 -6.93
C GLY A 50 5.31 11.47 -7.38
N PRO A 51 6.15 12.22 -8.12
CA PRO A 51 7.52 11.88 -8.56
C PRO A 51 8.53 11.74 -7.42
N THR A 52 9.61 10.96 -7.67
CA THR A 52 10.78 10.89 -6.79
C THR A 52 11.80 11.95 -7.25
N ALA A 53 12.30 12.77 -6.33
CA ALA A 53 13.26 13.82 -6.64
C ALA A 53 14.27 14.00 -5.49
N ILE A 54 15.52 14.40 -5.82
CA ILE A 54 16.59 14.61 -4.84
C ILE A 54 16.44 15.93 -4.09
N ASN A 55 15.81 16.93 -4.70
CA ASN A 55 15.60 18.28 -4.16
C ASN A 55 14.35 18.93 -4.78
N GLU A 56 14.05 20.14 -4.35
CA GLU A 56 12.88 20.90 -4.80
C GLU A 56 12.91 21.27 -6.27
N GLU A 57 14.06 21.61 -6.81
CA GLU A 57 14.24 21.99 -8.21
C GLU A 57 13.97 20.76 -9.12
N ALA A 58 14.57 19.63 -8.79
CA ALA A 58 14.31 18.38 -9.48
C ALA A 58 12.81 17.97 -9.42
N LEU A 59 12.14 18.24 -8.30
CA LEU A 59 10.70 18.01 -8.20
C LEU A 59 9.90 18.91 -9.14
N ARG A 60 10.24 20.21 -9.23
CA ARG A 60 9.61 21.15 -10.19
C ARG A 60 9.77 20.68 -11.64
N LEU A 61 10.97 20.23 -12.00
CA LEU A 61 11.24 19.70 -13.34
C LEU A 61 10.40 18.43 -13.62
N ALA A 62 10.32 17.51 -12.66
CA ALA A 62 9.49 16.31 -12.78
C ALA A 62 8.00 16.63 -12.94
N LEU A 63 7.47 17.57 -12.15
CA LEU A 63 6.07 18.00 -12.23
C LEU A 63 5.76 18.71 -13.56
N LYS A 64 6.70 19.49 -14.07
CA LYS A 64 6.59 20.16 -15.39
C LYS A 64 6.56 19.12 -16.52
N ASP A 65 7.49 18.18 -16.53
CA ASP A 65 7.53 17.09 -17.52
C ASP A 65 6.24 16.27 -17.50
N LEU A 66 5.76 15.91 -16.31
CA LEU A 66 4.49 15.20 -16.14
C LEU A 66 3.30 16.01 -16.68
N ALA A 67 3.32 17.35 -16.49
CA ALA A 67 2.28 18.24 -17.01
C ALA A 67 2.31 18.33 -18.54
N GLU A 68 3.46 18.38 -19.15
CA GLU A 68 3.64 18.37 -20.60
C GLU A 68 3.17 17.04 -21.21
N LEU A 69 3.53 15.90 -20.58
CA LEU A 69 3.05 14.59 -20.97
C LEU A 69 1.52 14.53 -20.88
N GLY A 70 0.94 15.03 -19.78
CA GLY A 70 -0.51 15.04 -19.58
C GLY A 70 -1.25 15.87 -20.65
N LYS A 71 -0.70 17.03 -21.01
CA LYS A 71 -1.23 17.86 -22.13
C LYS A 71 -1.15 17.12 -23.45
N LYS A 72 0.00 16.51 -23.77
CA LYS A 72 0.20 15.71 -25.00
C LYS A 72 -0.79 14.55 -25.10
N LEU A 73 -1.10 13.89 -23.99
CA LEU A 73 -2.06 12.80 -23.94
C LEU A 73 -3.52 13.26 -23.85
N GLY A 74 -3.75 14.56 -23.69
CA GLY A 74 -5.08 15.15 -23.59
C GLY A 74 -5.87 14.70 -22.38
N VAL A 75 -5.19 14.39 -21.25
CA VAL A 75 -5.89 13.96 -20.03
C VAL A 75 -6.63 15.12 -19.35
N THR A 76 -7.63 14.82 -18.57
CA THR A 76 -8.44 15.80 -17.84
C THR A 76 -7.64 16.45 -16.71
N PHE A 77 -6.83 15.66 -16.00
CA PHE A 77 -6.01 16.13 -14.90
C PHE A 77 -4.85 15.18 -14.58
N LEU A 78 -3.90 15.67 -13.81
CA LEU A 78 -2.82 14.86 -13.23
C LEU A 78 -3.13 14.61 -11.76
N ARG A 79 -2.67 13.48 -11.23
CA ARG A 79 -2.71 13.17 -9.80
C ARG A 79 -1.35 12.65 -9.36
N VAL A 80 -0.82 13.20 -8.28
CA VAL A 80 0.46 12.80 -7.70
C VAL A 80 0.32 12.59 -6.20
N GLY A 81 1.17 11.77 -5.63
CA GLY A 81 1.28 11.65 -4.18
C GLY A 81 0.80 10.33 -3.58
N PRO A 82 0.91 10.24 -2.27
CA PRO A 82 1.22 11.30 -1.29
C PRO A 82 2.57 12.00 -1.53
N ILE A 83 2.59 13.31 -1.32
CA ILE A 83 3.79 14.16 -1.40
C ILE A 83 4.07 14.74 -0.02
N LYS A 84 5.32 14.63 0.44
CA LYS A 84 5.75 15.10 1.76
C LYS A 84 5.39 16.57 2.01
N PRO A 85 5.07 16.95 3.26
CA PRO A 85 4.70 18.33 3.62
C PRO A 85 5.72 19.37 3.22
N THR A 86 7.01 19.06 3.30
CA THR A 86 8.12 19.94 2.91
C THR A 86 8.03 20.42 1.46
N SER A 87 7.48 19.59 0.58
CA SER A 87 7.31 19.90 -0.86
C SER A 87 5.92 20.46 -1.20
N SER A 88 5.02 20.57 -0.24
CA SER A 88 3.63 21.00 -0.50
C SER A 88 3.53 22.45 -0.96
N LYS A 89 4.48 23.33 -0.56
CA LYS A 89 4.54 24.71 -1.00
C LYS A 89 4.74 24.79 -2.52
N ILE A 90 5.66 24.00 -3.07
CA ILE A 90 5.94 23.93 -4.52
C ILE A 90 4.66 23.63 -5.31
N LEU A 91 3.91 22.62 -4.86
CA LEU A 91 2.67 22.23 -5.53
C LEU A 91 1.61 23.33 -5.47
N SER A 92 1.50 24.03 -4.33
CA SER A 92 0.58 25.17 -4.20
C SER A 92 0.97 26.33 -5.11
N ASP A 93 2.26 26.65 -5.18
CA ASP A 93 2.79 27.74 -6.03
C ASP A 93 2.57 27.45 -7.53
N GLU A 94 2.56 26.19 -7.91
CA GLU A 94 2.31 25.73 -9.29
C GLU A 94 0.86 25.34 -9.57
N HIS A 95 -0.09 25.86 -8.77
CA HIS A 95 -1.53 25.72 -8.95
C HIS A 95 -2.09 24.29 -8.81
N TRP A 96 -1.33 23.37 -8.22
CA TRP A 96 -1.86 22.08 -7.84
C TRP A 96 -2.86 22.22 -6.68
N LYS A 97 -3.89 21.39 -6.68
CA LYS A 97 -4.97 21.40 -5.69
C LYS A 97 -4.91 20.14 -4.83
N LYS A 98 -5.11 20.29 -3.51
CA LYS A 98 -5.22 19.14 -2.60
C LYS A 98 -6.45 18.31 -2.95
N ALA A 99 -6.26 16.99 -3.04
CA ALA A 99 -7.32 16.03 -3.33
C ALA A 99 -7.86 15.41 -2.04
N THR A 100 -8.59 16.19 -1.22
CA THR A 100 -9.14 15.77 0.08
C THR A 100 -10.38 14.88 -0.02
N TYR A 101 -10.91 14.66 -1.21
CA TYR A 101 -12.14 13.91 -1.45
C TYR A 101 -11.88 12.43 -1.77
N VAL A 102 -10.64 12.04 -1.97
CA VAL A 102 -10.24 10.68 -2.35
C VAL A 102 -8.99 10.26 -1.57
N HIS A 103 -9.02 9.07 -1.03
CA HIS A 103 -7.92 8.46 -0.30
C HIS A 103 -7.47 7.20 -1.05
N LEU A 104 -6.77 7.37 -2.19
CA LEU A 104 -6.25 6.25 -2.98
C LEU A 104 -5.03 5.61 -2.32
N GLN A 105 -4.18 6.45 -1.74
CA GLN A 105 -3.01 6.02 -0.97
C GLN A 105 -3.11 6.60 0.44
N PRO A 106 -2.60 5.90 1.44
CA PRO A 106 -2.66 6.38 2.81
C PRO A 106 -1.77 7.61 3.02
N GLU A 107 -2.34 8.63 3.66
CA GLU A 107 -1.60 9.81 4.11
C GLU A 107 -0.77 9.52 5.37
N HIS A 108 -1.21 8.56 6.16
CA HIS A 108 -0.53 8.08 7.37
C HIS A 108 -0.25 6.60 7.26
N THR A 109 0.95 6.19 7.61
CA THR A 109 1.40 4.81 7.65
C THR A 109 2.09 4.48 8.98
N HIS A 110 2.23 3.20 9.29
CA HIS A 110 2.93 2.73 10.50
C HIS A 110 4.18 1.98 10.10
N ILE A 111 5.34 2.45 10.56
CA ILE A 111 6.66 1.95 10.17
C ILE A 111 7.34 1.26 11.35
N ILE A 112 7.87 0.06 11.11
CA ILE A 112 8.73 -0.66 12.04
C ILE A 112 10.15 -0.57 11.50
N ASN A 113 11.05 0.05 12.28
CA ASN A 113 12.48 0.12 11.97
C ASN A 113 13.14 -1.24 12.27
N LEU A 114 13.83 -1.82 11.27
CA LEU A 114 14.53 -3.10 11.40
C LEU A 114 16.06 -2.94 11.59
N GLN A 115 16.58 -1.73 11.67
CA GLN A 115 18.01 -1.49 11.84
C GLN A 115 18.51 -1.69 13.30
N GLN A 116 17.60 -2.06 14.22
CA GLN A 116 17.88 -2.39 15.62
C GLN A 116 17.95 -3.93 15.80
N PRO A 117 18.51 -4.43 16.92
CA PRO A 117 18.53 -5.86 17.25
C PRO A 117 17.13 -6.49 17.24
N GLU A 118 17.05 -7.78 16.89
CA GLU A 118 15.76 -8.50 16.84
C GLU A 118 15.05 -8.49 18.19
N GLU A 119 15.80 -8.64 19.27
CA GLU A 119 15.27 -8.63 20.63
C GLU A 119 14.59 -7.31 20.96
N GLU A 120 15.12 -6.18 20.46
CA GLU A 120 14.54 -4.85 20.64
C GLU A 120 13.27 -4.69 19.79
N ILE A 121 13.28 -5.20 18.55
CA ILE A 121 12.08 -5.22 17.70
C ILE A 121 10.95 -5.98 18.42
N VAL A 122 11.25 -7.18 18.91
CA VAL A 122 10.26 -8.00 19.63
C VAL A 122 9.85 -7.33 20.95
N ALA A 123 10.79 -6.75 21.70
CA ALA A 123 10.49 -6.08 22.97
C ALA A 123 9.57 -4.86 22.80
N SER A 124 9.67 -4.15 21.67
CA SER A 124 8.81 -3.01 21.35
C SER A 124 7.36 -3.39 21.06
N MET A 125 7.09 -4.65 20.69
CA MET A 125 5.74 -5.13 20.44
C MET A 125 4.93 -5.19 21.74
N ALA A 126 3.61 -5.00 21.65
CA ALA A 126 2.70 -5.14 22.77
C ALA A 126 2.75 -6.57 23.37
N GLN A 127 2.58 -6.68 24.69
CA GLN A 127 2.67 -7.97 25.38
C GLN A 127 1.80 -9.08 24.75
N PRO A 128 0.54 -8.84 24.33
CA PRO A 128 -0.26 -9.88 23.67
C PRO A 128 0.36 -10.38 22.37
N VAL A 129 1.03 -9.51 21.60
CA VAL A 129 1.72 -9.88 20.34
C VAL A 129 2.91 -10.77 20.66
N ARG A 130 3.76 -10.37 21.61
CA ARG A 130 4.90 -11.20 22.06
C ARG A 130 4.48 -12.56 22.57
N ASN A 131 3.40 -12.61 23.36
CA ASN A 131 2.86 -13.88 23.87
C ASN A 131 2.29 -14.76 22.75
N CYS A 132 1.64 -14.15 21.75
CA CYS A 132 1.17 -14.85 20.57
C CYS A 132 2.34 -15.45 19.79
N TYR A 133 3.36 -14.65 19.48
CA TYR A 133 4.56 -15.06 18.75
C TYR A 133 5.26 -16.26 19.41
N ARG A 134 5.46 -16.22 20.73
CA ARG A 134 6.11 -17.31 21.48
C ARG A 134 5.31 -18.60 21.55
N ASN A 135 3.99 -18.56 21.34
CA ASN A 135 3.11 -19.67 21.69
C ASN A 135 2.12 -20.11 20.58
N TYR A 136 2.14 -19.48 19.39
CA TYR A 136 1.16 -19.86 18.33
C TYR A 136 1.32 -21.33 17.91
N HIS A 137 2.54 -21.84 17.82
CA HIS A 137 2.83 -23.22 17.47
C HIS A 137 2.26 -24.23 18.48
N LYS A 138 2.24 -23.88 19.79
CA LYS A 138 1.62 -24.71 20.85
C LYS A 138 0.09 -24.82 20.70
N LYS A 139 -0.51 -23.89 19.95
CA LYS A 139 -1.93 -23.92 19.62
C LYS A 139 -2.23 -24.67 18.32
N GLY A 140 -1.24 -25.30 17.69
CA GLY A 140 -1.39 -26.02 16.44
C GLY A 140 -1.41 -25.13 15.18
N VAL A 141 -1.06 -23.85 15.31
CA VAL A 141 -0.94 -22.94 14.15
C VAL A 141 0.42 -23.13 13.51
N THR A 142 0.45 -23.26 12.18
CA THR A 142 1.69 -23.31 11.37
C THR A 142 1.70 -22.15 10.40
N ILE A 143 2.86 -21.48 10.26
CA ILE A 143 3.06 -20.35 9.34
C ILE A 143 3.85 -20.84 8.13
N HIS A 144 3.42 -20.44 6.95
CA HIS A 144 4.03 -20.78 5.67
C HIS A 144 4.32 -19.52 4.87
N GLN A 145 5.45 -19.53 4.14
CA GLN A 145 5.77 -18.54 3.11
C GLN A 145 5.74 -19.21 1.75
N SER A 146 5.17 -18.55 0.75
CA SER A 146 5.10 -19.06 -0.61
C SER A 146 5.51 -18.00 -1.64
N GLN A 147 6.13 -18.47 -2.72
CA GLN A 147 6.38 -17.72 -3.94
C GLN A 147 5.57 -18.28 -5.13
N ASN A 148 4.72 -19.28 -4.86
CA ASN A 148 3.84 -19.85 -5.88
C ASN A 148 2.62 -18.94 -6.11
N PRO A 149 2.40 -18.38 -7.32
CA PRO A 149 1.26 -17.53 -7.63
C PRO A 149 -0.10 -18.20 -7.41
N GLU A 150 -0.18 -19.52 -7.54
CA GLU A 150 -1.42 -20.28 -7.37
C GLU A 150 -1.93 -20.26 -5.92
N ASP A 151 -1.07 -20.00 -4.94
CA ASP A 151 -1.46 -19.96 -3.54
C ASP A 151 -2.28 -18.71 -3.19
N ILE A 152 -2.36 -17.72 -4.11
CA ILE A 152 -3.23 -16.57 -3.95
C ILE A 152 -4.71 -16.96 -3.76
N LYS A 153 -5.10 -18.16 -4.19
CA LYS A 153 -6.43 -18.73 -3.97
C LYS A 153 -6.84 -18.72 -2.50
N TYR A 154 -5.91 -19.00 -1.58
CA TYR A 154 -6.18 -18.98 -0.14
C TYR A 154 -6.54 -17.58 0.37
N PHE A 155 -5.89 -16.56 -0.19
CA PHE A 155 -6.25 -15.17 0.12
C PHE A 155 -7.64 -14.83 -0.41
N LEU A 156 -7.95 -15.22 -1.66
CA LEU A 156 -9.23 -14.92 -2.29
C LEU A 156 -10.41 -15.58 -1.54
N GLU A 157 -10.27 -16.83 -1.10
CA GLU A 157 -11.26 -17.52 -0.28
C GLU A 157 -11.60 -16.73 0.98
N LEU A 158 -10.57 -16.34 1.76
CA LEU A 158 -10.75 -15.55 2.98
C LEU A 158 -11.23 -14.12 2.69
N LEU A 159 -10.79 -13.50 1.58
CA LEU A 159 -11.22 -12.17 1.17
C LEU A 159 -12.71 -12.14 0.86
N HIS A 160 -13.24 -13.17 0.17
CA HIS A 160 -14.67 -13.28 -0.12
C HIS A 160 -15.51 -13.40 1.16
N GLU A 161 -15.04 -14.18 2.15
CA GLU A 161 -15.69 -14.26 3.46
C GLU A 161 -15.71 -12.89 4.17
N VAL A 162 -14.58 -12.18 4.16
CA VAL A 162 -14.48 -10.84 4.73
C VAL A 162 -15.41 -9.87 4.00
N ALA A 163 -15.39 -9.87 2.66
CA ALA A 163 -16.23 -9.00 1.84
C ALA A 163 -17.73 -9.22 2.11
N LYS A 164 -18.16 -10.49 2.16
CA LYS A 164 -19.54 -10.85 2.50
C LYS A 164 -19.97 -10.34 3.87
N ARG A 165 -19.08 -10.42 4.85
CA ARG A 165 -19.35 -10.01 6.24
C ARG A 165 -19.36 -8.49 6.42
N THR A 166 -18.47 -7.76 5.71
CA THR A 166 -18.24 -6.33 5.92
C THR A 166 -18.95 -5.44 4.90
N GLY A 167 -19.45 -6.02 3.80
CA GLY A 167 -20.03 -5.26 2.68
C GLY A 167 -18.97 -4.54 1.82
N MET A 168 -17.67 -4.80 2.03
CA MET A 168 -16.62 -4.19 1.20
C MET A 168 -16.67 -4.76 -0.22
N SER A 169 -16.27 -3.93 -1.19
CA SER A 169 -16.12 -4.32 -2.59
C SER A 169 -14.62 -4.38 -2.94
N PRO A 170 -13.99 -5.55 -2.93
CA PRO A 170 -12.59 -5.70 -3.28
C PRO A 170 -12.36 -5.55 -4.79
N HIS A 171 -11.09 -5.50 -5.20
CA HIS A 171 -10.74 -5.72 -6.60
C HIS A 171 -11.20 -7.10 -7.06
N PRO A 172 -11.49 -7.29 -8.37
CA PRO A 172 -11.83 -8.61 -8.90
C PRO A 172 -10.67 -9.60 -8.73
N ASP A 173 -10.99 -10.89 -8.63
CA ASP A 173 -9.99 -11.97 -8.41
C ASP A 173 -8.87 -11.94 -9.46
N SER A 174 -9.21 -11.62 -10.72
CA SER A 174 -8.23 -11.49 -11.80
C SER A 174 -7.14 -10.45 -11.53
N TYR A 175 -7.43 -9.40 -10.74
CA TYR A 175 -6.45 -8.42 -10.30
C TYR A 175 -5.39 -9.07 -9.39
N PHE A 176 -5.83 -9.86 -8.41
CA PHE A 176 -4.94 -10.52 -7.46
C PHE A 176 -4.15 -11.67 -8.11
N HIS A 177 -4.76 -12.44 -9.01
CA HIS A 177 -4.04 -13.45 -9.80
C HIS A 177 -2.93 -12.83 -10.64
N LYS A 178 -3.21 -11.71 -11.34
CA LYS A 178 -2.18 -10.99 -12.11
C LYS A 178 -1.10 -10.38 -11.21
N GLN A 179 -1.49 -9.89 -10.02
CA GLN A 179 -0.54 -9.34 -9.04
C GLN A 179 0.39 -10.43 -8.54
N ALA A 180 -0.14 -11.57 -8.11
CA ALA A 180 0.63 -12.71 -7.66
C ALA A 180 1.54 -13.26 -8.77
N GLY A 181 0.99 -13.46 -9.98
CA GLY A 181 1.74 -13.94 -11.15
C GLY A 181 2.87 -13.01 -11.58
N SER A 182 2.71 -11.70 -11.40
CA SER A 182 3.75 -10.72 -11.76
C SER A 182 4.83 -10.56 -10.70
N LEU A 183 4.49 -10.64 -9.40
CA LEU A 183 5.36 -10.19 -8.33
C LEU A 183 5.97 -11.34 -7.50
N LEU A 184 5.29 -12.47 -7.33
CA LEU A 184 5.80 -13.58 -6.52
C LEU A 184 7.01 -14.27 -7.17
N PRO A 185 7.00 -14.65 -8.46
CA PRO A 185 8.12 -15.34 -9.08
C PRO A 185 9.42 -14.53 -9.11
N SER A 186 9.31 -13.19 -9.19
CA SER A 186 10.47 -12.27 -9.17
C SER A 186 10.93 -11.91 -7.76
N LYS A 187 10.24 -12.40 -6.71
CA LYS A 187 10.50 -12.06 -5.30
C LYS A 187 10.30 -10.57 -4.96
N ASP A 188 9.57 -9.85 -5.81
CA ASP A 188 9.12 -8.48 -5.55
C ASP A 188 7.89 -8.44 -4.62
N ALA A 189 7.38 -9.61 -4.27
CA ALA A 189 6.37 -9.84 -3.25
C ALA A 189 6.63 -11.15 -2.52
N SER A 190 6.03 -11.30 -1.34
CA SER A 190 5.97 -12.57 -0.62
C SER A 190 4.55 -12.82 -0.13
N PHE A 191 4.10 -14.05 -0.31
CA PHE A 191 2.79 -14.49 0.16
C PHE A 191 2.96 -15.37 1.41
N TRP A 192 2.18 -15.07 2.43
CA TRP A 192 2.23 -15.77 3.70
C TRP A 192 0.84 -16.26 4.09
N TYR A 193 0.77 -17.47 4.64
CA TYR A 193 -0.48 -18.00 5.15
C TYR A 193 -0.27 -18.83 6.42
N ALA A 194 -1.26 -18.82 7.27
CA ALA A 194 -1.31 -19.59 8.49
C ALA A 194 -2.34 -20.71 8.38
N THR A 195 -1.95 -21.92 8.78
CA THR A 195 -2.82 -23.08 8.83
C THR A 195 -3.11 -23.53 10.26
N TYR A 196 -4.29 -24.09 10.46
CA TYR A 196 -4.70 -24.81 11.65
C TYR A 196 -5.61 -25.96 11.22
N ASP A 197 -5.32 -27.17 11.68
CA ASP A 197 -6.06 -28.38 11.29
C ASP A 197 -6.24 -28.51 9.76
N ASN A 198 -5.12 -28.35 9.01
CA ASN A 198 -5.04 -28.37 7.55
C ASN A 198 -5.90 -27.34 6.82
N LYS A 199 -6.46 -26.35 7.52
CA LYS A 199 -7.22 -25.24 6.93
C LYS A 199 -6.40 -23.96 6.97
N VAL A 200 -6.44 -23.17 5.89
CA VAL A 200 -5.86 -21.82 5.88
C VAL A 200 -6.82 -20.89 6.63
N ILE A 201 -6.32 -20.21 7.65
CA ILE A 201 -7.11 -19.37 8.56
C ILE A 201 -6.67 -17.90 8.56
N ALA A 202 -5.50 -17.58 8.05
CA ALA A 202 -5.04 -16.21 7.85
C ALA A 202 -4.06 -16.16 6.68
N THR A 203 -4.07 -15.04 5.95
CA THR A 203 -3.17 -14.78 4.82
C THR A 203 -2.68 -13.34 4.82
N ALA A 204 -1.50 -13.10 4.25
CA ALA A 204 -0.96 -11.78 3.97
C ALA A 204 -0.11 -11.79 2.70
N LEU A 205 -0.25 -10.76 1.88
CA LEU A 205 0.61 -10.45 0.75
C LEU A 205 1.41 -9.20 1.07
N PHE A 206 2.72 -9.30 0.94
CA PHE A 206 3.64 -8.19 1.11
C PHE A 206 4.27 -7.81 -0.23
N PHE A 207 4.52 -6.51 -0.43
CA PHE A 207 5.42 -6.05 -1.49
C PHE A 207 6.81 -5.90 -0.91
N ASP A 208 7.77 -6.50 -1.54
CA ASP A 208 9.15 -6.55 -1.07
C ASP A 208 10.07 -5.76 -2.03
N SER A 209 10.84 -4.83 -1.47
CA SER A 209 11.97 -4.20 -2.13
C SER A 209 13.27 -4.61 -1.43
N LYS A 210 14.41 -4.08 -1.86
CA LYS A 210 15.69 -4.35 -1.17
C LYS A 210 15.70 -3.88 0.28
N THR A 211 14.99 -2.79 0.58
CA THR A 211 15.08 -2.12 1.89
C THR A 211 13.76 -2.12 2.66
N THR A 212 12.65 -2.42 2.00
CA THR A 212 11.32 -2.23 2.62
C THR A 212 10.38 -3.37 2.25
N ARG A 213 9.70 -3.91 3.27
CA ARG A 213 8.53 -4.78 3.13
C ARG A 213 7.27 -3.97 3.40
N ILE A 214 6.31 -4.00 2.50
CA ILE A 214 5.01 -3.31 2.66
C ILE A 214 3.90 -4.34 2.87
N TYR A 215 3.16 -4.22 3.96
CA TYR A 215 1.98 -5.03 4.26
C TYR A 215 0.80 -4.61 3.39
N ALA A 216 0.67 -5.22 2.22
CA ALA A 216 -0.23 -4.77 1.16
C ALA A 216 -1.68 -5.26 1.32
N HIS A 217 -1.85 -6.58 1.49
CA HIS A 217 -3.17 -7.20 1.60
C HIS A 217 -3.17 -8.27 2.68
N ALA A 218 -4.29 -8.41 3.39
CA ALA A 218 -4.47 -9.48 4.35
C ALA A 218 -5.94 -9.87 4.50
N ALA A 219 -6.17 -11.13 4.80
CA ALA A 219 -7.48 -11.65 5.16
C ALA A 219 -7.33 -12.73 6.23
N ALA A 220 -8.32 -12.81 7.14
CA ALA A 220 -8.31 -13.82 8.19
C ALA A 220 -9.74 -14.28 8.51
N ASN A 221 -9.87 -15.54 8.81
CA ASN A 221 -11.11 -16.09 9.33
C ASN A 221 -11.41 -15.51 10.70
N SER A 222 -12.59 -14.97 10.87
CA SER A 222 -13.02 -14.26 12.07
C SER A 222 -14.05 -15.02 12.93
N THR A 223 -14.28 -16.31 12.63
CA THR A 223 -15.15 -17.13 13.49
C THR A 223 -14.54 -17.24 14.90
N PRO A 224 -15.36 -17.39 15.96
CA PRO A 224 -14.86 -17.45 17.33
C PRO A 224 -13.77 -18.51 17.54
N GLU A 225 -13.87 -19.64 16.85
CA GLU A 225 -12.90 -20.73 16.89
C GLU A 225 -11.51 -20.30 16.44
N TYR A 226 -11.40 -19.68 15.26
CA TYR A 226 -10.10 -19.28 14.69
C TYR A 226 -9.60 -17.97 15.24
N ARG A 227 -10.51 -17.05 15.61
CA ARG A 227 -10.15 -15.75 16.17
C ARG A 227 -9.29 -15.84 17.42
N LYS A 228 -9.57 -16.81 18.34
CA LYS A 228 -8.78 -17.03 19.57
C LYS A 228 -7.34 -17.48 19.32
N LEU A 229 -7.06 -18.01 18.12
CA LEU A 229 -5.71 -18.45 17.74
C LEU A 229 -4.78 -17.28 17.42
N ASN A 230 -5.32 -16.11 17.06
CA ASN A 230 -4.57 -14.92 16.67
C ASN A 230 -3.57 -15.17 15.51
N ALA A 231 -3.96 -16.05 14.56
CA ALA A 231 -3.06 -16.49 13.47
C ALA A 231 -2.52 -15.33 12.62
N GLY A 232 -3.33 -14.30 12.36
CA GLY A 232 -2.86 -13.10 11.64
C GLY A 232 -1.78 -12.32 12.42
N THR A 233 -1.83 -12.32 13.76
CA THR A 233 -0.79 -11.72 14.61
C THR A 233 0.51 -12.51 14.51
N ALA A 234 0.44 -13.83 14.64
CA ALA A 234 1.61 -14.70 14.51
C ALA A 234 2.26 -14.55 13.12
N LEU A 235 1.44 -14.61 12.05
CA LEU A 235 1.88 -14.49 10.68
C LEU A 235 2.61 -13.15 10.42
N LEU A 236 2.01 -12.04 10.86
CA LEU A 236 2.63 -10.72 10.67
C LEU A 236 3.93 -10.59 11.46
N THR A 237 4.01 -11.15 12.67
CA THR A 237 5.26 -11.14 13.44
C THR A 237 6.35 -11.94 12.74
N GLU A 238 6.07 -13.16 12.26
CA GLU A 238 7.02 -13.97 11.48
C GLU A 238 7.51 -13.23 10.24
N ALA A 239 6.59 -12.56 9.51
CA ALA A 239 6.96 -11.79 8.34
C ALA A 239 7.84 -10.56 8.66
N ILE A 240 7.66 -9.92 9.84
CA ILE A 240 8.52 -8.84 10.31
C ILE A 240 9.93 -9.37 10.61
N ILE A 241 10.03 -10.50 11.30
CA ILE A 241 11.31 -11.11 11.66
C ILE A 241 12.04 -11.65 10.42
N ASP A 242 11.34 -12.27 9.48
CA ASP A 242 11.92 -12.65 8.17
C ASP A 242 12.49 -11.43 7.42
N ALA A 243 11.79 -10.30 7.43
CA ALA A 243 12.29 -9.07 6.82
C ALA A 243 13.61 -8.59 7.49
N LYS A 244 13.71 -8.70 8.83
CA LYS A 244 14.93 -8.42 9.57
C LYS A 244 16.06 -9.36 9.15
N HIS A 245 15.83 -10.68 9.08
CA HIS A 245 16.81 -11.67 8.64
C HIS A 245 17.26 -11.45 7.18
N ARG A 246 16.38 -10.92 6.35
CA ARG A 246 16.70 -10.51 4.97
C ARG A 246 17.42 -9.16 4.88
N GLN A 247 17.81 -8.56 6.02
CA GLN A 247 18.53 -7.29 6.10
C GLN A 247 17.76 -6.10 5.48
N MET A 248 16.43 -6.16 5.50
CA MET A 248 15.62 -5.00 5.14
C MET A 248 15.74 -3.91 6.23
N GLU A 249 15.57 -2.66 5.85
CA GLU A 249 15.68 -1.52 6.77
C GLU A 249 14.40 -1.31 7.57
N LYS A 250 13.24 -1.63 6.99
CA LYS A 250 11.94 -1.38 7.61
C LYS A 250 10.82 -2.26 7.07
N VAL A 251 9.78 -2.41 7.91
CA VAL A 251 8.46 -2.88 7.47
C VAL A 251 7.48 -1.72 7.53
N ASP A 252 6.80 -1.45 6.42
CA ASP A 252 5.70 -0.50 6.33
C ASP A 252 4.38 -1.25 6.45
N LEU A 253 3.69 -1.09 7.57
CA LEU A 253 2.38 -1.71 7.78
C LEU A 253 1.27 -1.00 7.00
N TYR A 254 1.61 0.01 6.20
CA TYR A 254 0.71 0.75 5.33
C TYR A 254 -0.38 1.51 6.11
N GLY A 255 -1.43 1.94 5.42
CA GLY A 255 -2.43 2.86 5.90
C GLY A 255 -2.92 2.67 7.35
N ILE A 256 -2.90 3.76 8.11
CA ILE A 256 -3.50 3.90 9.44
C ILE A 256 -4.40 5.12 9.48
N ALA A 257 -5.30 5.17 10.46
CA ALA A 257 -6.09 6.37 10.73
C ALA A 257 -5.19 7.50 11.27
N PRO A 258 -5.45 8.76 10.93
CA PRO A 258 -4.79 9.91 11.54
C PRO A 258 -4.85 9.86 13.07
N GLU A 259 -3.89 10.47 13.74
CA GLU A 259 -3.85 10.47 15.21
C GLU A 259 -5.14 11.06 15.84
N ASN A 260 -5.65 12.13 15.24
CA ASN A 260 -6.88 12.82 15.69
C ASN A 260 -8.15 12.26 15.04
N ALA A 261 -8.12 11.05 14.48
CA ALA A 261 -9.30 10.44 13.89
C ALA A 261 -10.37 10.15 14.96
N PRO A 262 -11.66 10.29 14.65
CA PRO A 262 -12.72 9.97 15.58
C PRO A 262 -12.69 8.46 15.92
N LYS A 263 -13.14 8.10 17.13
CA LYS A 263 -13.12 6.71 17.63
C LYS A 263 -13.85 5.71 16.72
N ASN A 264 -14.85 6.18 15.98
CA ASN A 264 -15.61 5.39 15.01
C ASN A 264 -15.00 5.40 13.59
N HIS A 265 -13.79 5.90 13.42
CA HIS A 265 -13.10 5.87 12.12
C HIS A 265 -13.03 4.44 11.58
N PRO A 266 -13.33 4.20 10.28
CA PRO A 266 -13.35 2.85 9.70
C PRO A 266 -12.04 2.07 9.91
N TRP A 267 -10.92 2.75 10.02
CA TRP A 267 -9.60 2.15 10.21
C TRP A 267 -9.14 2.07 11.68
N ALA A 268 -9.96 2.47 12.65
CA ALA A 268 -9.55 2.49 14.06
C ALA A 268 -9.08 1.10 14.55
N GLY A 269 -9.80 0.04 14.19
CA GLY A 269 -9.43 -1.34 14.53
C GLY A 269 -8.10 -1.77 13.90
N PHE A 270 -7.91 -1.50 12.61
CA PHE A 270 -6.65 -1.78 11.90
C PHE A 270 -5.48 -0.97 12.45
N THR A 271 -5.70 0.30 12.79
CA THR A 271 -4.68 1.15 13.37
C THR A 271 -4.19 0.60 14.72
N LYS A 272 -5.13 0.23 15.60
CA LYS A 272 -4.79 -0.39 16.88
C LYS A 272 -4.01 -1.70 16.70
N PHE A 273 -4.42 -2.53 15.73
CA PHE A 273 -3.73 -3.77 15.39
C PHE A 273 -2.28 -3.48 14.95
N LYS A 274 -2.08 -2.58 13.98
CA LYS A 274 -0.76 -2.24 13.43
C LYS A 274 0.17 -1.65 14.49
N ARG A 275 -0.30 -0.71 15.30
CA ARG A 275 0.48 -0.12 16.40
C ARG A 275 0.91 -1.13 17.47
N SER A 276 0.22 -2.27 17.58
CA SER A 276 0.59 -3.31 18.55
C SER A 276 1.91 -4.04 18.21
N PHE A 277 2.44 -3.87 17.01
CA PHE A 277 3.73 -4.46 16.58
C PHE A 277 4.94 -3.57 16.88
N GLY A 278 4.79 -2.49 17.65
CA GLY A 278 5.85 -1.50 17.87
C GLY A 278 6.00 -0.59 16.65
N GLY A 279 7.05 0.23 16.62
CA GLY A 279 7.30 1.19 15.54
C GLY A 279 6.62 2.54 15.76
N GLU A 280 6.49 3.33 14.69
CA GLU A 280 6.02 4.71 14.74
C GLU A 280 5.06 5.05 13.59
N ASP A 281 4.20 6.03 13.84
CA ASP A 281 3.31 6.57 12.82
C ASP A 281 4.06 7.62 12.00
N VAL A 282 3.96 7.51 10.67
CA VAL A 282 4.62 8.41 9.73
C VAL A 282 3.57 9.07 8.85
N TYR A 283 3.64 10.39 8.74
CA TYR A 283 2.84 11.16 7.80
C TYR A 283 3.52 11.21 6.43
N SER A 284 2.94 10.54 5.45
CA SER A 284 3.46 10.45 4.08
C SER A 284 3.16 11.69 3.22
N GLY A 285 2.21 12.52 3.66
CA GLY A 285 1.79 13.72 2.95
C GLY A 285 0.44 13.59 2.26
N LEU A 286 0.12 14.55 1.41
CA LEU A 286 -1.17 14.68 0.73
C LEU A 286 -1.09 14.27 -0.74
N THR A 287 -2.24 13.86 -1.26
CA THR A 287 -2.46 13.71 -2.71
C THR A 287 -2.80 15.06 -3.33
N TRP A 288 -2.23 15.34 -4.51
CA TRP A 288 -2.42 16.58 -5.23
C TRP A 288 -2.89 16.34 -6.66
N GLU A 289 -3.64 17.29 -7.21
CA GLU A 289 -4.17 17.25 -8.58
C GLU A 289 -3.93 18.55 -9.32
N LEU A 290 -3.53 18.45 -10.60
CA LEU A 290 -3.43 19.56 -11.51
C LEU A 290 -4.47 19.43 -12.61
N PRO A 291 -5.53 20.28 -12.63
CA PRO A 291 -6.49 20.31 -13.72
C PRO A 291 -5.86 20.76 -15.02
N LEU A 292 -5.95 19.96 -16.09
CA LEU A 292 -5.55 20.33 -17.45
C LEU A 292 -6.73 20.72 -18.33
N LYS A 293 -7.94 20.20 -18.01
CA LYS A 293 -9.21 20.59 -18.63
C LYS A 293 -10.20 21.02 -17.52
N PRO A 294 -10.22 22.31 -17.15
CA PRO A 294 -10.90 22.77 -15.94
C PRO A 294 -12.38 22.42 -15.86
N LEU A 295 -13.14 22.55 -16.95
CA LEU A 295 -14.56 22.24 -16.98
C LEU A 295 -14.83 20.75 -16.72
N GLN A 296 -14.11 19.86 -17.42
CA GLN A 296 -14.26 18.41 -17.23
C GLN A 296 -13.82 17.96 -15.83
N TYR A 297 -12.75 18.58 -15.31
CA TYR A 297 -12.28 18.33 -13.95
C TYR A 297 -13.32 18.77 -12.92
N TRP A 298 -13.97 19.92 -13.10
CA TRP A 298 -15.03 20.40 -12.21
C TRP A 298 -16.23 19.44 -12.20
N LEU A 299 -16.67 19.00 -13.36
CA LEU A 299 -17.75 17.99 -13.47
C LEU A 299 -17.38 16.69 -12.77
N TYR A 300 -16.16 16.20 -12.96
CA TYR A 300 -15.66 15.03 -12.26
C TYR A 300 -15.68 15.23 -10.73
N ARG A 301 -15.23 16.38 -10.24
CA ARG A 301 -15.22 16.69 -8.79
C ARG A 301 -16.64 16.76 -8.22
N ALA A 302 -17.57 17.41 -8.91
CA ALA A 302 -18.97 17.48 -8.51
C ALA A 302 -19.59 16.07 -8.41
N TYR A 303 -19.36 15.23 -9.42
CA TYR A 303 -19.81 13.83 -9.39
C TYR A 303 -19.25 13.05 -8.19
N GLN A 304 -17.96 13.21 -7.86
CA GLN A 304 -17.34 12.53 -6.72
C GLN A 304 -17.92 12.99 -5.36
N THR A 305 -18.40 14.22 -5.27
CA THR A 305 -19.03 14.77 -4.04
C THR A 305 -20.44 14.20 -3.85
N ILE A 306 -21.18 13.98 -4.93
CA ILE A 306 -22.56 13.44 -4.89
C ILE A 306 -22.55 11.93 -4.56
N ARG A 307 -21.49 11.21 -4.94
CA ARG A 307 -21.39 9.75 -4.74
C ARG A 307 -20.96 9.32 -3.32
N LYS A 308 -20.52 10.25 -2.48
CA LYS A 308 -20.24 10.01 -1.06
C LYS A 308 -21.49 10.04 -0.23
#